data_e2b3d003b6ee53947a8e1c6f3a3dd99e
#
_entry.id   e2b3d003b6ee53947a8e1c6f3a3dd99e
#
_cell.length_a   1.000
_cell.length_b   1.000
_cell.length_c   1.000
_cell.angle_alpha   90.00
_cell.angle_beta   90.00
_cell.angle_gamma   90.00
#
_symmetry.space_group_name_H-M   'P 1'
#
loop_
_entity.id
_entity.type
_entity.pdbx_description
1 polymer ?
#
loop_
_entity_poly.entity_id
_entity_poly.type
_entity_poly.pdbx_seq_one_letter_code
_entity_poly.pdbx_strand_id
1 'polypeptide(L)'
;SEKKFTGFVFKIQANMDPQHRDRVAFLRVCSGSYRKGMKMKHVRIGKTVQVSNAITFQADQRKHVEEAWPGDIIGLHNHGTIQIGDTFTEGEELKYEGIPYFAPELFRRVVLKDPLRQKALLKGVLQLCEEGATQVFRPLKNNDLILGAVGVLQFEVAVQRLKGEYNVEAIVESVSVATTRWVECDDEKMLQKFKEKNQANLALDGDDQLVYLAPTRVNLSLAEERWPEVRFLATREL
;
A
#
# COMPACT_ATOMS: atom_id res chain seq x y z
N SER A 1 24.99 -26.48 -6.33
CA SER A 1 24.57 -25.31 -7.11
C SER A 1 24.37 -24.16 -6.15
N GLU A 2 25.03 -23.02 -6.39
CA GLU A 2 24.73 -21.79 -5.65
C GLU A 2 23.25 -21.49 -5.80
N LYS A 3 22.60 -21.21 -4.69
CA LYS A 3 21.19 -20.82 -4.71
C LYS A 3 21.08 -19.48 -5.43
N LYS A 4 20.11 -19.34 -6.36
CA LYS A 4 19.84 -18.08 -7.02
C LYS A 4 19.33 -17.04 -6.05
N PHE A 5 19.62 -15.78 -6.34
CA PHE A 5 19.12 -14.66 -5.55
C PHE A 5 17.60 -14.62 -5.55
N THR A 6 17.05 -14.47 -4.37
CA THR A 6 15.65 -14.08 -4.16
C THR A 6 15.57 -13.09 -3.00
N GLY A 7 14.67 -12.13 -3.10
CA GLY A 7 14.43 -11.14 -2.06
C GLY A 7 12.98 -10.66 -2.04
N PHE A 8 12.59 -10.14 -0.90
CA PHE A 8 11.22 -9.74 -0.61
C PHE A 8 11.18 -8.35 0.03
N VAL A 9 10.32 -7.47 -0.51
CA VAL A 9 10.13 -6.11 0.00
C VAL A 9 9.12 -6.11 1.13
N PHE A 10 9.54 -5.73 2.33
CA PHE A 10 8.69 -5.74 3.51
C PHE A 10 8.34 -4.34 4.03
N LYS A 11 9.02 -3.29 3.55
CA LYS A 11 8.81 -1.90 3.98
C LYS A 11 9.19 -0.92 2.89
N ILE A 12 8.45 0.18 2.79
CA ILE A 12 8.81 1.35 2.00
C ILE A 12 8.85 2.55 2.94
N GLN A 13 9.89 3.36 2.83
CA GLN A 13 10.07 4.56 3.64
C GLN A 13 10.44 5.73 2.74
N ALA A 14 9.76 6.88 2.91
CA ALA A 14 10.16 8.12 2.26
C ALA A 14 11.49 8.62 2.85
N ASN A 15 12.29 9.26 2.01
CA ASN A 15 13.44 10.00 2.49
C ASN A 15 12.95 11.19 3.32
N MET A 16 13.50 11.38 4.52
CA MET A 16 13.14 12.49 5.39
C MET A 16 13.74 13.83 4.92
N ASP A 17 14.62 13.81 3.91
CA ASP A 17 15.17 15.02 3.31
C ASP A 17 14.14 15.67 2.37
N PRO A 18 13.66 16.91 2.66
CA PRO A 18 12.69 17.62 1.82
C PRO A 18 13.19 17.89 0.40
N GLN A 19 14.51 17.93 0.19
CA GLN A 19 15.11 18.17 -1.12
C GLN A 19 15.23 16.91 -1.97
N HIS A 20 15.24 15.73 -1.35
CA HIS A 20 15.35 14.44 -2.01
C HIS A 20 14.13 13.59 -1.65
N ARG A 21 13.08 13.67 -2.45
CA ARG A 21 11.83 12.89 -2.26
C ARG A 21 11.96 11.44 -2.72
N ASP A 22 13.15 10.88 -2.61
CA ASP A 22 13.39 9.49 -2.93
C ASP A 22 12.78 8.59 -1.86
N ARG A 23 12.14 7.54 -2.29
CA ARG A 23 11.69 6.48 -1.41
C ARG A 23 12.69 5.33 -1.44
N VAL A 24 12.81 4.65 -0.33
CA VAL A 24 13.63 3.45 -0.20
C VAL A 24 12.72 2.27 0.07
N ALA A 25 12.80 1.25 -0.77
CA ALA A 25 12.20 -0.04 -0.55
C ALA A 25 13.19 -0.92 0.19
N PHE A 26 12.82 -1.41 1.37
CA PHE A 26 13.62 -2.34 2.16
C PHE A 26 13.32 -3.76 1.73
N LEU A 27 14.34 -4.41 1.18
CA LEU A 27 14.29 -5.77 0.70
C LEU A 27 15.14 -6.66 1.61
N ARG A 28 14.55 -7.76 2.08
CA ARG A 28 15.28 -8.83 2.76
C ARG A 28 15.77 -9.84 1.73
N VAL A 29 17.05 -10.15 1.75
CA VAL A 29 17.63 -11.22 0.95
C VAL A 29 17.21 -12.56 1.56
N CYS A 30 16.54 -13.41 0.76
CA CYS A 30 15.99 -14.69 1.22
C CYS A 30 16.87 -15.87 0.80
N SER A 31 17.45 -15.83 -0.41
CA SER A 31 18.38 -16.85 -0.89
C SER A 31 19.41 -16.24 -1.86
N GLY A 32 20.46 -16.98 -2.16
CA GLY A 32 21.54 -16.51 -3.00
C GLY A 32 22.28 -15.33 -2.42
N SER A 33 22.87 -14.48 -3.24
CA SER A 33 23.52 -13.25 -2.81
C SER A 33 23.22 -12.10 -3.77
N TYR A 34 23.03 -10.91 -3.20
CA TYR A 34 23.03 -9.68 -3.98
C TYR A 34 24.46 -9.28 -4.32
N ARG A 35 24.68 -8.83 -5.56
CA ARG A 35 25.91 -8.20 -6.01
C ARG A 35 25.59 -6.91 -6.74
N LYS A 36 26.34 -5.88 -6.50
CA LYS A 36 26.19 -4.58 -7.14
C LYS A 36 26.13 -4.70 -8.67
N GLY A 37 25.13 -4.07 -9.27
CA GLY A 37 24.92 -4.10 -10.71
C GLY A 37 24.27 -5.36 -11.25
N MET A 38 23.88 -6.33 -10.40
CA MET A 38 23.15 -7.50 -10.86
C MET A 38 21.80 -7.14 -11.45
N LYS A 39 21.35 -7.97 -12.39
CA LYS A 39 20.01 -7.88 -12.96
C LYS A 39 19.07 -8.74 -12.13
N MET A 40 17.94 -8.15 -11.72
CA MET A 40 16.90 -8.85 -10.99
C MET A 40 15.58 -8.74 -11.73
N LYS A 41 14.78 -9.80 -11.69
CA LYS A 41 13.41 -9.80 -12.17
C LYS A 41 12.50 -9.28 -11.07
N HIS A 42 11.78 -8.20 -11.33
CA HIS A 42 10.67 -7.73 -10.52
C HIS A 42 9.43 -8.55 -10.90
N VAL A 43 9.11 -9.54 -10.09
CA VAL A 43 8.17 -10.62 -10.47
C VAL A 43 6.78 -10.08 -10.77
N ARG A 44 6.22 -9.21 -9.91
CA ARG A 44 4.87 -8.65 -10.11
C ARG A 44 4.67 -7.95 -11.44
N ILE A 45 5.65 -7.17 -11.89
CA ILE A 45 5.55 -6.41 -13.15
C ILE A 45 6.22 -7.09 -14.32
N GLY A 46 6.84 -8.26 -14.12
CA GLY A 46 7.49 -9.04 -15.18
C GLY A 46 8.71 -8.38 -15.81
N LYS A 47 9.27 -7.33 -15.20
CA LYS A 47 10.41 -6.58 -15.76
C LYS A 47 11.72 -6.93 -15.07
N THR A 48 12.79 -6.95 -15.86
CA THR A 48 14.15 -7.03 -15.34
C THR A 48 14.67 -5.64 -15.05
N VAL A 49 15.16 -5.43 -13.82
CA VAL A 49 15.77 -4.19 -13.38
C VAL A 49 17.22 -4.44 -13.01
N GLN A 50 18.10 -3.48 -13.32
CA GLN A 50 19.50 -3.52 -12.87
C GLN A 50 19.64 -2.66 -11.62
N VAL A 51 20.10 -3.26 -10.54
CA VAL A 51 20.30 -2.56 -9.26
C VAL A 51 21.76 -2.19 -9.12
N SER A 52 22.08 -0.94 -9.49
CA SER A 52 23.44 -0.41 -9.43
C SER A 52 23.85 0.13 -8.05
N ASN A 53 22.87 0.59 -7.26
CA ASN A 53 23.11 1.32 -6.01
C ASN A 53 22.15 0.85 -4.90
N ALA A 54 22.35 -0.37 -4.39
CA ALA A 54 21.72 -0.75 -3.14
C ALA A 54 22.40 -0.06 -1.97
N ILE A 55 21.64 0.29 -0.94
CA ILE A 55 22.14 0.93 0.27
C ILE A 55 21.87 0.05 1.49
N THR A 56 22.71 0.18 2.49
CA THR A 56 22.48 -0.36 3.84
C THR A 56 22.52 0.76 4.85
N PHE A 57 21.93 0.53 6.00
CA PHE A 57 21.93 1.46 7.12
C PHE A 57 22.77 0.86 8.25
N GLN A 58 23.92 1.46 8.54
CA GLN A 58 24.73 1.17 9.70
C GLN A 58 24.89 2.44 10.51
N ALA A 59 24.42 2.44 11.74
CA ALA A 59 24.58 3.55 12.69
C ALA A 59 24.30 4.93 12.06
N ASP A 60 23.07 5.10 11.53
CA ASP A 60 22.57 6.34 10.89
C ASP A 60 23.28 6.80 9.61
N GLN A 61 24.22 6.03 9.10
CA GLN A 61 24.89 6.33 7.84
C GLN A 61 24.42 5.40 6.72
N ARG A 62 24.07 6.00 5.57
CA ARG A 62 23.81 5.27 4.33
C ARG A 62 25.12 4.85 3.71
N LYS A 63 25.31 3.56 3.50
CA LYS A 63 26.47 3.02 2.78
C LYS A 63 26.01 2.26 1.55
N HIS A 64 26.74 2.37 0.46
CA HIS A 64 26.52 1.52 -0.70
C HIS A 64 26.93 0.09 -0.38
N VAL A 65 26.11 -0.85 -0.84
CA VAL A 65 26.33 -2.28 -0.63
C VAL A 65 26.89 -2.88 -1.91
N GLU A 66 28.04 -3.50 -1.78
CA GLU A 66 28.64 -4.27 -2.89
C GLU A 66 28.10 -5.68 -2.95
N GLU A 67 27.89 -6.31 -1.79
CA GLU A 67 27.36 -7.66 -1.65
C GLU A 67 26.44 -7.77 -0.42
N ALA A 68 25.40 -8.60 -0.51
CA ALA A 68 24.53 -8.94 0.61
C ALA A 68 24.12 -10.42 0.55
N TRP A 69 23.90 -11.00 1.72
CA TRP A 69 23.69 -12.44 1.91
C TRP A 69 22.31 -12.73 2.50
N PRO A 70 21.81 -13.98 2.47
CA PRO A 70 20.52 -14.33 3.05
C PRO A 70 20.40 -13.89 4.50
N GLY A 71 19.33 -13.14 4.79
CA GLY A 71 19.08 -12.51 6.08
C GLY A 71 19.39 -11.02 6.12
N ASP A 72 20.26 -10.54 5.24
CA ASP A 72 20.58 -9.11 5.14
C ASP A 72 19.41 -8.30 4.58
N ILE A 73 19.38 -7.03 4.96
CA ILE A 73 18.42 -6.04 4.47
C ILE A 73 19.16 -5.02 3.63
N ILE A 74 18.71 -4.85 2.40
CA ILE A 74 19.21 -3.82 1.49
C ILE A 74 18.09 -2.84 1.14
N GLY A 75 18.45 -1.57 0.94
CA GLY A 75 17.56 -0.54 0.47
C GLY A 75 17.68 -0.38 -1.05
N LEU A 76 16.55 -0.40 -1.75
CA LEU A 76 16.46 -0.12 -3.17
C LEU A 76 15.81 1.25 -3.37
N HIS A 77 16.40 2.09 -4.23
CA HIS A 77 15.76 3.35 -4.61
C HIS A 77 14.44 3.05 -5.34
N ASN A 78 13.36 3.62 -4.83
CA ASN A 78 12.03 3.41 -5.36
C ASN A 78 11.47 4.69 -5.99
N HIS A 79 11.30 4.67 -7.29
CA HIS A 79 10.66 5.76 -8.05
C HIS A 79 9.13 5.59 -8.19
N GLY A 80 8.51 4.78 -7.33
CA GLY A 80 7.07 4.57 -7.28
C GLY A 80 6.58 3.27 -7.92
N THR A 81 7.48 2.39 -8.39
CA THR A 81 7.11 1.10 -9.00
C THR A 81 7.16 -0.08 -8.04
N ILE A 82 7.99 0.00 -7.00
CA ILE A 82 8.15 -1.06 -5.99
C ILE A 82 7.07 -0.89 -4.92
N GLN A 83 6.41 -1.98 -4.57
CA GLN A 83 5.39 -2.05 -3.53
C GLN A 83 5.82 -3.00 -2.41
N ILE A 84 5.23 -2.83 -1.22
CA ILE A 84 5.37 -3.81 -0.13
C ILE A 84 4.81 -5.14 -0.63
N GLY A 85 5.52 -6.25 -0.36
CA GLY A 85 5.16 -7.57 -0.86
C GLY A 85 5.82 -7.97 -2.18
N ASP A 86 6.48 -7.04 -2.88
CA ASP A 86 7.15 -7.34 -4.13
C ASP A 86 8.31 -8.32 -3.96
N THR A 87 8.38 -9.27 -4.88
CA THR A 87 9.45 -10.26 -4.97
C THR A 87 10.41 -9.90 -6.09
N PHE A 88 11.70 -9.99 -5.78
CA PHE A 88 12.79 -9.88 -6.74
C PHE A 88 13.57 -11.17 -6.82
N THR A 89 13.86 -11.66 -8.03
CA THR A 89 14.56 -12.92 -8.26
C THR A 89 15.63 -12.76 -9.34
N GLU A 90 16.50 -13.76 -9.43
CA GLU A 90 17.51 -13.87 -10.51
C GLU A 90 16.92 -14.57 -11.76
N GLY A 91 15.64 -14.29 -12.07
CA GLY A 91 14.92 -14.79 -13.24
C GLY A 91 13.88 -15.88 -12.97
N GLU A 92 13.71 -16.33 -11.74
CA GLU A 92 12.70 -17.32 -11.36
C GLU A 92 11.32 -16.68 -11.24
N GLU A 93 10.26 -17.45 -11.58
CA GLU A 93 8.85 -17.05 -11.39
C GLU A 93 8.37 -17.34 -9.95
N LEU A 94 9.27 -17.19 -8.98
CA LEU A 94 8.94 -17.34 -7.58
C LEU A 94 8.25 -16.07 -7.07
N LYS A 95 7.11 -16.21 -6.44
CA LYS A 95 6.45 -15.15 -5.68
C LYS A 95 6.42 -15.58 -4.21
N TYR A 96 6.92 -14.72 -3.32
CA TYR A 96 6.70 -14.91 -1.90
C TYR A 96 5.23 -14.59 -1.59
N GLU A 97 4.60 -15.43 -0.78
CA GLU A 97 3.30 -15.08 -0.20
C GLU A 97 3.50 -13.86 0.68
N GLY A 98 2.78 -12.80 0.34
CA GLY A 98 2.97 -11.49 0.94
C GLY A 98 2.54 -11.43 2.39
N ILE A 99 2.93 -10.36 3.05
CA ILE A 99 2.32 -9.97 4.32
C ILE A 99 0.84 -9.70 4.03
N PRO A 100 -0.10 -10.39 4.71
CA PRO A 100 -1.52 -10.15 4.45
C PRO A 100 -1.88 -8.70 4.74
N TYR A 101 -2.59 -8.08 3.81
CA TYR A 101 -3.10 -6.73 3.97
C TYR A 101 -4.43 -6.81 4.72
N PHE A 102 -4.44 -6.40 5.98
CA PHE A 102 -5.63 -6.47 6.83
C PHE A 102 -6.52 -5.25 6.67
N ALA A 103 -7.83 -5.46 6.79
CA ALA A 103 -8.76 -4.36 6.89
C ALA A 103 -8.44 -3.52 8.15
N PRO A 104 -8.44 -2.18 8.04
CA PRO A 104 -8.20 -1.31 9.19
C PRO A 104 -9.38 -1.34 10.17
N GLU A 105 -9.11 -0.93 11.40
CA GLU A 105 -10.11 -0.91 12.48
C GLU A 105 -10.69 0.49 12.73
N LEU A 106 -9.98 1.53 12.34
CA LEU A 106 -10.36 2.92 12.56
C LEU A 106 -10.44 3.65 11.22
N PHE A 107 -11.43 4.52 11.10
CA PHE A 107 -11.69 5.28 9.88
C PHE A 107 -11.89 6.76 10.18
N ARG A 108 -11.32 7.62 9.33
CA ARG A 108 -11.50 9.08 9.39
C ARG A 108 -11.62 9.64 7.99
N ARG A 109 -12.49 10.61 7.80
CA ARG A 109 -12.57 11.41 6.58
C ARG A 109 -11.55 12.54 6.64
N VAL A 110 -10.82 12.75 5.55
CA VAL A 110 -9.89 13.87 5.43
C VAL A 110 -10.63 15.09 4.91
N VAL A 111 -10.51 16.20 5.60
CA VAL A 111 -11.12 17.49 5.22
C VAL A 111 -10.01 18.49 4.96
N LEU A 112 -9.99 19.04 3.73
CA LEU A 112 -9.06 20.08 3.34
C LEU A 112 -9.48 21.44 3.90
N LYS A 113 -8.51 22.22 4.36
CA LYS A 113 -8.72 23.64 4.64
C LYS A 113 -8.78 24.48 3.36
N ASP A 114 -7.96 24.13 2.37
CA ASP A 114 -7.92 24.78 1.06
C ASP A 114 -8.37 23.82 -0.05
N PRO A 115 -9.57 23.99 -0.62
CA PRO A 115 -10.09 23.14 -1.68
C PRO A 115 -9.21 23.04 -2.93
N LEU A 116 -8.36 24.04 -3.21
CA LEU A 116 -7.46 24.04 -4.35
C LEU A 116 -6.32 23.03 -4.23
N ARG A 117 -6.11 22.49 -3.03
CA ARG A 117 -5.07 21.49 -2.75
C ARG A 117 -5.52 20.03 -2.93
N GLN A 118 -6.68 19.76 -3.51
CA GLN A 118 -7.22 18.41 -3.68
C GLN A 118 -6.26 17.44 -4.39
N LYS A 119 -5.60 17.89 -5.45
CA LYS A 119 -4.62 17.06 -6.17
C LYS A 119 -3.38 16.73 -5.32
N ALA A 120 -2.90 17.71 -4.56
CA ALA A 120 -1.76 17.50 -3.66
C ALA A 120 -2.13 16.57 -2.49
N LEU A 121 -3.34 16.72 -1.96
CA LEU A 121 -3.88 15.82 -0.94
C LEU A 121 -3.93 14.39 -1.45
N LEU A 122 -4.56 14.14 -2.59
CA LEU A 122 -4.69 12.79 -3.16
C LEU A 122 -3.30 12.16 -3.37
N LYS A 123 -2.37 12.91 -3.96
CA LYS A 123 -0.98 12.45 -4.13
C LYS A 123 -0.33 12.09 -2.80
N GLY A 124 -0.43 12.96 -1.80
CA GLY A 124 0.18 12.73 -0.49
C GLY A 124 -0.41 11.52 0.21
N VAL A 125 -1.74 11.39 0.22
CA VAL A 125 -2.44 10.28 0.85
C VAL A 125 -2.09 8.93 0.19
N LEU A 126 -2.06 8.87 -1.15
CA LEU A 126 -1.66 7.65 -1.88
C LEU A 126 -0.20 7.28 -1.56
N GLN A 127 0.69 8.25 -1.47
CA GLN A 127 2.09 7.98 -1.12
C GLN A 127 2.25 7.48 0.31
N LEU A 128 1.51 8.02 1.27
CA LEU A 128 1.46 7.51 2.65
C LEU A 128 0.90 6.08 2.71
N CYS A 129 -0.09 5.77 1.86
CA CYS A 129 -0.65 4.43 1.73
C CYS A 129 0.39 3.42 1.19
N GLU A 130 1.13 3.79 0.15
CA GLU A 130 2.20 2.96 -0.43
C GLU A 130 3.31 2.64 0.59
N GLU A 131 3.57 3.53 1.55
CA GLU A 131 4.51 3.32 2.64
C GLU A 131 3.94 2.43 3.77
N GLY A 132 2.66 2.07 3.70
CA GLY A 132 1.98 1.29 4.73
C GLY A 132 1.63 2.07 6.00
N ALA A 133 1.77 3.41 5.99
CA ALA A 133 1.47 4.25 7.15
C ALA A 133 -0.03 4.31 7.46
N THR A 134 -0.86 4.38 6.42
CA THR A 134 -2.32 4.35 6.49
C THR A 134 -2.87 3.62 5.27
N GLN A 135 -4.14 3.25 5.31
CA GLN A 135 -4.89 2.83 4.13
C GLN A 135 -5.77 3.98 3.65
N VAL A 136 -6.05 4.04 2.36
CA VAL A 136 -6.92 5.06 1.77
C VAL A 136 -8.08 4.40 1.05
N PHE A 137 -9.26 4.98 1.20
CA PHE A 137 -10.47 4.58 0.51
C PHE A 137 -11.09 5.79 -0.18
N ARG A 138 -11.42 5.63 -1.46
CA ARG A 138 -12.03 6.65 -2.31
C ARG A 138 -13.46 6.24 -2.62
N PRO A 139 -14.47 6.77 -1.91
CA PRO A 139 -15.87 6.46 -2.18
C PRO A 139 -16.25 6.68 -3.64
N LEU A 140 -17.05 5.75 -4.21
CA LEU A 140 -17.47 5.87 -5.61
C LEU A 140 -18.50 6.99 -5.84
N LYS A 141 -19.23 7.37 -4.79
CA LYS A 141 -20.33 8.32 -4.87
C LYS A 141 -19.92 9.79 -4.75
N ASN A 142 -18.76 10.06 -4.17
CA ASN A 142 -18.26 11.42 -3.90
C ASN A 142 -16.75 11.47 -3.99
N ASN A 143 -16.17 12.66 -3.80
CA ASN A 143 -14.73 12.88 -3.85
C ASN A 143 -14.07 12.88 -2.46
N ASP A 144 -14.73 12.34 -1.44
CA ASP A 144 -14.13 12.21 -0.11
C ASP A 144 -12.92 11.27 -0.15
N LEU A 145 -12.00 11.50 0.78
CA LEU A 145 -10.92 10.58 1.07
C LEU A 145 -11.08 10.08 2.49
N ILE A 146 -11.15 8.78 2.66
CA ILE A 146 -11.26 8.12 3.96
C ILE A 146 -9.94 7.42 4.23
N LEU A 147 -9.33 7.74 5.37
CA LEU A 147 -8.16 7.02 5.87
C LEU A 147 -8.59 5.89 6.78
N GLY A 148 -7.94 4.75 6.63
CA GLY A 148 -8.04 3.62 7.53
C GLY A 148 -6.73 3.40 8.27
N ALA A 149 -6.79 3.09 9.55
CA ALA A 149 -5.62 2.87 10.39
C ALA A 149 -5.90 1.83 11.48
N VAL A 150 -4.85 1.29 12.06
CA VAL A 150 -4.92 0.38 13.22
C VAL A 150 -4.93 1.18 14.53
N GLY A 151 -4.30 2.35 14.56
CA GLY A 151 -4.20 3.20 15.73
C GLY A 151 -4.47 4.67 15.44
N VAL A 152 -4.97 5.41 16.44
CA VAL A 152 -5.34 6.84 16.30
C VAL A 152 -4.14 7.71 15.92
N LEU A 153 -2.95 7.43 16.46
CA LEU A 153 -1.73 8.18 16.19
C LEU A 153 -1.32 8.19 14.71
N GLN A 154 -1.71 7.15 13.95
CA GLN A 154 -1.42 7.09 12.52
C GLN A 154 -2.12 8.23 11.75
N PHE A 155 -3.30 8.66 12.18
CA PHE A 155 -3.99 9.80 11.56
C PHE A 155 -3.28 11.12 11.85
N GLU A 156 -2.77 11.32 13.06
CA GLU A 156 -2.03 12.52 13.44
C GLU A 156 -0.72 12.62 12.64
N VAL A 157 0.01 11.51 12.55
CA VAL A 157 1.23 11.42 11.74
C VAL A 157 0.93 11.71 10.27
N ALA A 158 -0.15 11.15 9.72
CA ALA A 158 -0.56 11.40 8.34
C ALA A 158 -0.84 12.89 8.08
N VAL A 159 -1.59 13.55 8.97
CA VAL A 159 -1.89 14.98 8.87
C VAL A 159 -0.62 15.84 8.96
N GLN A 160 0.28 15.54 9.88
CA GLN A 160 1.56 16.24 10.01
C GLN A 160 2.43 16.07 8.77
N ARG A 161 2.50 14.88 8.23
CA ARG A 161 3.28 14.59 7.01
C ARG A 161 2.67 15.27 5.78
N LEU A 162 1.34 15.28 5.65
CA LEU A 162 0.66 16.02 4.57
C LEU A 162 1.02 17.50 4.61
N LYS A 163 1.07 18.11 5.79
CA LYS A 163 1.49 19.50 5.97
C LYS A 163 2.97 19.70 5.64
N GLY A 164 3.85 18.90 6.23
CA GLY A 164 5.31 19.07 6.11
C GLY A 164 5.86 18.70 4.73
N GLU A 165 5.37 17.63 4.12
CA GLU A 165 5.94 17.07 2.89
C GLU A 165 5.20 17.56 1.63
N TYR A 166 3.89 17.82 1.72
CA TYR A 166 3.03 18.14 0.57
C TYR A 166 2.47 19.55 0.62
N ASN A 167 2.73 20.29 1.71
CA ASN A 167 2.14 21.61 1.98
C ASN A 167 0.61 21.58 1.89
N VAL A 168 0.00 20.57 2.48
CA VAL A 168 -1.45 20.34 2.52
C VAL A 168 -1.92 20.43 3.96
N GLU A 169 -2.70 21.45 4.27
CA GLU A 169 -3.38 21.55 5.57
C GLU A 169 -4.71 20.83 5.52
N ALA A 170 -4.83 19.80 6.33
CA ALA A 170 -6.03 18.98 6.45
C ALA A 170 -6.31 18.69 7.92
N ILE A 171 -7.56 18.34 8.19
CA ILE A 171 -8.01 17.77 9.45
C ILE A 171 -8.67 16.42 9.17
N VAL A 172 -8.84 15.61 10.19
CA VAL A 172 -9.57 14.34 10.10
C VAL A 172 -10.83 14.40 10.95
N GLU A 173 -11.93 13.91 10.39
CA GLU A 173 -13.25 13.87 11.04
C GLU A 173 -13.75 12.43 11.15
N SER A 174 -14.64 12.20 12.09
CA SER A 174 -15.33 10.92 12.22
C SER A 174 -16.18 10.64 10.98
N VAL A 175 -16.25 9.37 10.59
CA VAL A 175 -17.08 8.88 9.49
C VAL A 175 -17.84 7.64 9.94
N SER A 176 -19.03 7.44 9.40
CA SER A 176 -19.87 6.28 9.70
C SER A 176 -19.39 5.06 8.91
N VAL A 177 -18.22 4.54 9.27
CA VAL A 177 -17.64 3.29 8.77
C VAL A 177 -17.12 2.51 9.97
N ALA A 178 -17.69 1.33 10.19
CA ALA A 178 -17.27 0.45 11.27
C ALA A 178 -16.25 -0.60 10.83
N THR A 179 -16.32 -1.01 9.55
CA THR A 179 -15.39 -2.00 8.99
C THR A 179 -15.41 -1.93 7.46
N THR A 180 -14.39 -2.50 6.84
CA THR A 180 -14.30 -2.62 5.38
C THR A 180 -14.01 -4.06 4.98
N ARG A 181 -14.42 -4.43 3.76
CA ARG A 181 -14.11 -5.72 3.13
C ARG A 181 -13.77 -5.49 1.67
N TRP A 182 -12.76 -6.18 1.18
CA TRP A 182 -12.52 -6.28 -0.26
C TRP A 182 -13.59 -7.13 -0.89
N VAL A 183 -14.04 -6.72 -2.07
CA VAL A 183 -15.17 -7.33 -2.77
C VAL A 183 -14.68 -8.04 -4.01
N GLU A 184 -14.98 -9.33 -4.11
CA GLU A 184 -14.70 -10.16 -5.27
C GLU A 184 -15.96 -10.91 -5.70
N CYS A 185 -16.15 -11.07 -7.00
CA CYS A 185 -17.20 -11.87 -7.57
C CYS A 185 -16.75 -12.41 -8.93
N ASP A 186 -16.93 -13.72 -9.15
CA ASP A 186 -16.54 -14.38 -10.40
C ASP A 186 -17.52 -14.09 -11.54
N ASP A 187 -18.77 -13.69 -11.22
CA ASP A 187 -19.78 -13.27 -12.20
C ASP A 187 -19.78 -11.75 -12.35
N GLU A 188 -19.27 -11.26 -13.49
CA GLU A 188 -19.23 -9.82 -13.79
C GLU A 188 -20.60 -9.14 -13.79
N LYS A 189 -21.68 -9.85 -14.23
CA LYS A 189 -23.04 -9.30 -14.24
C LYS A 189 -23.57 -9.14 -12.83
N MET A 190 -23.28 -10.09 -11.97
CA MET A 190 -23.62 -10.02 -10.56
C MET A 190 -22.85 -8.92 -9.85
N LEU A 191 -21.54 -8.79 -10.13
CA LEU A 191 -20.72 -7.71 -9.60
C LEU A 191 -21.25 -6.34 -10.01
N GLN A 192 -21.66 -6.18 -11.26
CA GLN A 192 -22.24 -4.93 -11.74
C GLN A 192 -23.56 -4.59 -11.04
N LYS A 193 -24.47 -5.56 -10.87
CA LYS A 193 -25.70 -5.38 -10.08
C LYS A 193 -25.41 -5.00 -8.62
N PHE A 194 -24.43 -5.66 -8.01
CA PHE A 194 -23.97 -5.34 -6.66
C PHE A 194 -23.48 -3.88 -6.56
N LYS A 195 -22.64 -3.45 -7.49
CA LYS A 195 -22.14 -2.07 -7.56
C LYS A 195 -23.27 -1.05 -7.67
N GLU A 196 -24.23 -1.28 -8.55
CA GLU A 196 -25.38 -0.37 -8.74
C GLU A 196 -26.23 -0.22 -7.49
N LYS A 197 -26.46 -1.32 -6.78
CA LYS A 197 -27.29 -1.33 -5.57
C LYS A 197 -26.59 -0.79 -4.32
N ASN A 198 -25.27 -0.83 -4.28
CA ASN A 198 -24.50 -0.52 -3.08
C ASN A 198 -23.53 0.67 -3.25
N GLN A 199 -23.69 1.51 -4.28
CA GLN A 199 -22.78 2.63 -4.60
C GLN A 199 -22.46 3.51 -3.39
N ALA A 200 -23.42 3.72 -2.49
CA ALA A 200 -23.23 4.56 -1.32
C ALA A 200 -22.19 4.02 -0.32
N ASN A 201 -21.96 2.71 -0.36
CA ASN A 201 -21.05 2.00 0.55
C ASN A 201 -19.84 1.39 -0.17
N LEU A 202 -19.58 1.78 -1.40
CA LEU A 202 -18.46 1.28 -2.18
C LEU A 202 -17.39 2.34 -2.34
N ALA A 203 -16.15 1.89 -2.31
CA ALA A 203 -14.96 2.70 -2.52
C ALA A 203 -13.89 1.90 -3.30
N LEU A 204 -12.87 2.59 -3.75
CA LEU A 204 -11.62 1.99 -4.22
C LEU A 204 -10.54 2.22 -3.17
N ASP A 205 -9.72 1.23 -2.91
CA ASP A 205 -8.54 1.38 -2.08
C ASP A 205 -7.38 2.07 -2.82
N GLY A 206 -6.19 2.09 -2.23
CA GLY A 206 -5.00 2.71 -2.82
C GLY A 206 -4.52 2.07 -4.12
N ASP A 207 -4.87 0.81 -4.36
CA ASP A 207 -4.51 0.03 -5.54
C ASP A 207 -5.68 -0.20 -6.50
N ASP A 208 -6.71 0.65 -6.41
CA ASP A 208 -7.93 0.58 -7.24
C ASP A 208 -8.78 -0.69 -7.05
N GLN A 209 -8.60 -1.39 -5.91
CA GLN A 209 -9.42 -2.55 -5.60
C GLN A 209 -10.75 -2.13 -4.97
N LEU A 210 -11.82 -2.83 -5.36
CA LEU A 210 -13.17 -2.55 -4.85
C LEU A 210 -13.30 -2.98 -3.39
N VAL A 211 -13.81 -2.07 -2.56
CA VAL A 211 -14.09 -2.33 -1.15
C VAL A 211 -15.51 -1.91 -0.78
N TYR A 212 -16.09 -2.63 0.14
CA TYR A 212 -17.36 -2.32 0.78
C TYR A 212 -17.06 -1.65 2.14
N LEU A 213 -17.53 -0.42 2.32
CA LEU A 213 -17.43 0.35 3.56
C LEU A 213 -18.72 0.14 4.36
N ALA A 214 -18.69 -0.74 5.34
CA ALA A 214 -19.88 -1.06 6.14
C ALA A 214 -20.07 -0.01 7.24
N PRO A 215 -21.22 0.68 7.28
CA PRO A 215 -21.53 1.63 8.36
C PRO A 215 -21.58 0.96 9.73
N THR A 216 -22.06 -0.26 9.79
CA THR A 216 -22.07 -1.11 10.98
C THR A 216 -21.75 -2.55 10.62
N ARG A 217 -21.39 -3.37 11.60
CA ARG A 217 -21.18 -4.80 11.38
C ARG A 217 -22.47 -5.52 10.95
N VAL A 218 -23.62 -5.03 11.38
CA VAL A 218 -24.94 -5.55 10.94
C VAL A 218 -25.15 -5.30 9.44
N ASN A 219 -24.78 -4.11 8.94
CA ASN A 219 -24.85 -3.84 7.50
C ASN A 219 -23.96 -4.79 6.69
N LEU A 220 -22.79 -5.16 7.20
CA LEU A 220 -21.94 -6.14 6.55
C LEU A 220 -22.63 -7.51 6.48
N SER A 221 -23.15 -8.02 7.61
CA SER A 221 -23.85 -9.32 7.64
C SER A 221 -25.05 -9.34 6.69
N LEU A 222 -25.83 -8.27 6.66
CA LEU A 222 -26.96 -8.15 5.71
C LEU A 222 -26.51 -8.11 4.25
N ALA A 223 -25.36 -7.50 3.96
CA ALA A 223 -24.81 -7.50 2.61
C ALA A 223 -24.35 -8.91 2.20
N GLU A 224 -23.66 -9.63 3.08
CA GLU A 224 -23.25 -11.01 2.87
C GLU A 224 -24.44 -11.95 2.62
N GLU A 225 -25.51 -11.81 3.40
CA GLU A 225 -26.74 -12.59 3.22
C GLU A 225 -27.48 -12.28 1.89
N ARG A 226 -27.52 -11.01 1.48
CA ARG A 226 -28.20 -10.58 0.25
C ARG A 226 -27.45 -10.92 -1.03
N TRP A 227 -26.14 -11.05 -0.92
CA TRP A 227 -25.24 -11.23 -2.06
C TRP A 227 -24.33 -12.45 -1.84
N PRO A 228 -24.89 -13.68 -1.77
CA PRO A 228 -24.11 -14.88 -1.45
C PRO A 228 -23.05 -15.21 -2.51
N GLU A 229 -23.19 -14.72 -3.74
CA GLU A 229 -22.20 -14.90 -4.81
C GLU A 229 -21.04 -13.92 -4.72
N VAL A 230 -21.15 -12.88 -3.88
CA VAL A 230 -20.13 -11.87 -3.65
C VAL A 230 -19.31 -12.26 -2.43
N ARG A 231 -18.00 -12.31 -2.59
CA ARG A 231 -17.07 -12.56 -1.48
C ARG A 231 -16.67 -11.24 -0.82
N PHE A 232 -16.76 -11.20 0.51
CA PHE A 232 -16.35 -10.07 1.34
C PHE A 232 -15.14 -10.47 2.17
N LEU A 233 -13.96 -10.06 1.75
CA LEU A 233 -12.68 -10.51 2.29
C LEU A 233 -12.12 -9.52 3.32
N ALA A 234 -11.74 -10.03 4.49
CA ALA A 234 -11.10 -9.22 5.56
C ALA A 234 -9.62 -8.96 5.28
N THR A 235 -9.02 -9.76 4.41
CA THR A 235 -7.62 -9.66 3.99
C THR A 235 -7.55 -9.78 2.48
N ARG A 236 -6.50 -9.21 1.89
CA ARG A 236 -6.11 -9.50 0.52
C ARG A 236 -4.63 -9.82 0.46
N GLU A 237 -4.24 -10.57 -0.53
CA GLU A 237 -2.83 -10.74 -0.89
C GLU A 237 -2.37 -9.55 -1.73
N LEU A 238 -1.15 -9.09 -1.47
CA LEU A 238 -0.48 -8.04 -2.24
C LEU A 238 0.17 -8.58 -3.50
#